data_e5e8ba807641d92ff4b626102c1e153b
#
_entry.id   e5e8ba807641d92ff4b626102c1e153b
#
_cell.length_a   1.000
_cell.length_b   1.000
_cell.length_c   1.000
_cell.angle_alpha   90.00
_cell.angle_beta   90.00
_cell.angle_gamma   90.00
#
_symmetry.space_group_name_H-M   'P 1'
#
loop_
_entity.id
_entity.type
_entity.pdbx_description
1 polymer ?
#
loop_
_entity_poly.entity_id
_entity_poly.type
_entity_poly.pdbx_seq_one_letter_code
_entity_poly.pdbx_strand_id
1 'polypeptide(L)'
;MADKASRNGLTRGDHKAAVLALKPAPGPRAPGVRWEDNLATVAVRGDLDREAIWAIDYTVGRASVEAGRIVLDLREVTHLDYSGVSEIVARRRELLARGGDLLIAVQNPYVSNILKAAGGSELVLFRGLEEATCAGAARGHHAMVSPARVRMMRK
;
A
#
# COMPACT_ATOMS: atom_id res chain seq x y z
N MET A 1 47.78 8.10 40.30
CA MET A 1 46.49 7.52 40.51
C MET A 1 45.76 7.46 39.18
N ALA A 2 45.63 6.32 38.67
CA ALA A 2 45.11 6.12 37.34
C ALA A 2 43.62 6.43 37.31
N ASP A 3 43.28 7.48 36.65
CA ASP A 3 41.89 7.78 36.32
C ASP A 3 41.48 6.88 35.18
N LYS A 4 40.55 6.01 35.46
CA LYS A 4 39.98 5.11 34.46
C LYS A 4 38.96 5.89 33.68
N ALA A 5 39.38 6.44 32.58
CA ALA A 5 38.45 6.84 31.55
C ALA A 5 37.51 5.66 31.21
N SER A 6 36.29 5.83 31.62
CA SER A 6 35.20 4.94 31.24
C SER A 6 35.09 4.91 29.73
N ARG A 7 35.59 3.86 29.13
CA ARG A 7 35.34 3.58 27.72
C ARG A 7 33.91 3.10 27.59
N ASN A 8 33.02 4.00 27.32
CA ASN A 8 31.73 3.64 26.80
C ASN A 8 31.95 3.08 25.37
N GLY A 9 32.29 1.82 25.34
CA GLY A 9 32.28 1.06 24.11
C GLY A 9 30.86 0.83 23.68
N LEU A 10 30.32 1.75 22.89
CA LEU A 10 29.13 1.50 22.12
C LEU A 10 29.44 0.37 21.14
N THR A 11 28.99 -0.82 21.48
CA THR A 11 29.09 -1.97 20.58
C THR A 11 28.18 -1.78 19.38
N ARG A 12 28.55 -2.32 18.23
CA ARG A 12 27.77 -2.23 16.98
C ARG A 12 26.29 -2.67 17.13
N GLY A 13 25.97 -3.39 18.19
CA GLY A 13 24.60 -3.78 18.53
C GLY A 13 23.75 -2.64 19.06
N ASP A 14 24.36 -1.70 19.77
CA ASP A 14 23.64 -0.61 20.43
C ASP A 14 23.13 0.44 19.45
N HIS A 15 23.83 0.63 18.34
CA HIS A 15 23.38 1.54 17.27
C HIS A 15 22.10 1.05 16.58
N LYS A 16 21.97 -0.25 16.39
CA LYS A 16 20.77 -0.83 15.77
C LYS A 16 19.57 -0.76 16.70
N ALA A 17 19.77 -0.95 18.01
CA ALA A 17 18.73 -0.78 19.02
C ALA A 17 18.33 0.69 19.20
N ALA A 18 19.29 1.63 19.15
CA ALA A 18 19.02 3.05 19.23
C ALA A 18 18.25 3.58 18.02
N VAL A 19 18.53 3.09 16.81
CA VAL A 19 17.77 3.43 15.60
C VAL A 19 16.34 2.89 15.66
N LEU A 20 16.12 1.71 16.24
CA LEU A 20 14.79 1.15 16.46
C LEU A 20 14.02 1.88 17.58
N ALA A 21 14.71 2.41 18.58
CA ALA A 21 14.11 3.22 19.65
C ALA A 21 13.74 4.64 19.20
N LEU A 22 14.36 5.14 18.13
CA LEU A 22 14.04 6.41 17.47
C LEU A 22 12.91 6.29 16.45
N LYS A 23 12.07 5.25 16.52
CA LYS A 23 10.81 5.26 15.78
C LYS A 23 10.09 6.56 16.11
N PRO A 24 9.73 7.37 15.12
CA PRO A 24 9.02 8.60 15.37
C PRO A 24 7.77 8.28 16.21
N ALA A 25 7.46 9.17 17.12
CA ALA A 25 6.18 9.21 17.81
C ALA A 25 5.06 8.93 16.80
N PRO A 26 3.96 8.26 17.20
CA PRO A 26 2.99 7.68 16.29
C PRO A 26 2.52 8.72 15.27
N GLY A 27 3.26 8.77 14.19
CA GLY A 27 2.81 9.28 12.94
C GLY A 27 1.61 8.45 12.45
N PRO A 28 1.14 8.64 11.26
CA PRO A 28 0.05 7.85 10.74
C PRO A 28 0.35 6.37 11.04
N ARG A 29 -0.58 5.73 11.75
CA ARG A 29 -0.42 4.34 12.15
C ARG A 29 0.01 3.53 10.95
N ALA A 30 1.02 2.69 11.12
CA ALA A 30 1.47 1.81 10.07
C ALA A 30 0.25 1.16 9.36
N PRO A 31 0.24 1.12 8.03
CA PRO A 31 -0.89 0.58 7.29
C PRO A 31 -1.24 -0.83 7.77
N GLY A 32 -2.53 -1.04 8.10
CA GLY A 32 -3.04 -2.35 8.44
C GLY A 32 -3.31 -3.16 7.16
N VAL A 33 -2.93 -4.43 7.14
CA VAL A 33 -3.18 -5.31 6.00
C VAL A 33 -4.15 -6.40 6.39
N ARG A 34 -5.22 -6.56 5.62
CA ARG A 34 -6.16 -7.67 5.70
C ARG A 34 -6.07 -8.51 4.42
N TRP A 35 -6.09 -9.80 4.58
CA TRP A 35 -5.95 -10.77 3.49
C TRP A 35 -7.25 -11.53 3.27
N GLU A 36 -7.67 -11.63 2.02
CA GLU A 36 -8.82 -12.42 1.59
C GLU A 36 -8.47 -13.07 0.24
N ASP A 37 -8.20 -14.36 0.23
CA ASP A 37 -7.76 -15.09 -0.96
C ASP A 37 -6.59 -14.40 -1.70
N ASN A 38 -6.80 -13.94 -2.92
CA ASN A 38 -5.81 -13.23 -3.73
C ASN A 38 -5.96 -11.70 -3.67
N LEU A 39 -6.63 -11.19 -2.64
CA LEU A 39 -6.88 -9.78 -2.40
C LEU A 39 -6.26 -9.36 -1.08
N ALA A 40 -5.51 -8.28 -1.07
CA ALA A 40 -5.06 -7.64 0.15
C ALA A 40 -5.68 -6.24 0.27
N THR A 41 -6.25 -5.93 1.43
CA THR A 41 -6.74 -4.60 1.77
C THR A 41 -5.73 -3.90 2.66
N VAL A 42 -5.21 -2.78 2.21
CA VAL A 42 -4.27 -1.93 2.94
C VAL A 42 -5.02 -0.72 3.48
N ALA A 43 -5.29 -0.70 4.78
CA ALA A 43 -6.03 0.37 5.44
C ALA A 43 -5.10 1.44 6.00
N VAL A 44 -5.41 2.69 5.72
CA VAL A 44 -4.64 3.86 6.13
C VAL A 44 -5.54 4.90 6.78
N ARG A 45 -5.03 5.65 7.75
CA ARG A 45 -5.78 6.64 8.53
C ARG A 45 -4.98 7.91 8.72
N GLY A 46 -5.69 9.03 8.81
CA GLY A 46 -5.12 10.34 9.14
C GLY A 46 -4.53 11.05 7.94
N ASP A 47 -3.49 11.83 8.17
CA ASP A 47 -2.86 12.63 7.15
C ASP A 47 -1.81 11.83 6.38
N LEU A 48 -1.90 11.84 5.08
CA LEU A 48 -0.92 11.22 4.19
C LEU A 48 0.09 12.25 3.71
N ASP A 49 1.07 12.47 4.54
CA ASP A 49 2.28 13.19 4.16
C ASP A 49 3.23 12.29 3.35
N ARG A 50 4.35 12.83 2.97
CA ARG A 50 5.36 12.12 2.17
C ARG A 50 5.85 10.83 2.83
N GLU A 51 6.04 10.85 4.13
CA GLU A 51 6.51 9.67 4.89
C GLU A 51 5.43 8.58 4.94
N ALA A 52 4.17 8.98 5.16
CA ALA A 52 3.04 8.07 5.13
C ALA A 52 2.85 7.43 3.74
N ILE A 53 2.98 8.21 2.68
CA ILE A 53 2.94 7.70 1.29
C ILE A 53 4.03 6.65 1.06
N TRP A 54 5.23 6.89 1.56
CA TRP A 54 6.34 5.95 1.45
C TRP A 54 6.06 4.63 2.20
N ALA A 55 5.48 4.72 3.39
CA ALA A 55 5.06 3.55 4.16
C ALA A 55 3.96 2.75 3.45
N ILE A 56 3.02 3.43 2.80
CA ILE A 56 1.98 2.81 1.98
C ILE A 56 2.60 2.08 0.79
N ASP A 57 3.46 2.74 0.04
CA ASP A 57 4.11 2.17 -1.12
C ASP A 57 4.90 0.90 -0.76
N TYR A 58 5.64 0.95 0.34
CA TYR A 58 6.35 -0.21 0.87
C TYR A 58 5.39 -1.34 1.25
N THR A 59 4.30 -1.03 1.95
CA THR A 59 3.32 -2.03 2.39
C THR A 59 2.59 -2.65 1.21
N VAL A 60 2.16 -1.85 0.24
CA VAL A 60 1.53 -2.32 -1.01
C VAL A 60 2.49 -3.19 -1.80
N GLY A 61 3.75 -2.78 -1.91
CA GLY A 61 4.80 -3.56 -2.58
C GLY A 61 4.98 -4.94 -1.95
N ARG A 62 5.01 -5.01 -0.63
CA ARG A 62 5.09 -6.29 0.09
C ARG A 62 3.84 -7.13 -0.08
N ALA A 63 2.68 -6.54 0.06
CA ALA A 63 1.40 -7.24 -0.12
C ALA A 63 1.24 -7.79 -1.53
N SER A 64 1.75 -7.09 -2.53
CA SER A 64 1.67 -7.49 -3.94
C SER A 64 2.49 -8.73 -4.29
N VAL A 65 3.38 -9.18 -3.42
CA VAL A 65 4.12 -10.44 -3.59
C VAL A 65 3.19 -11.64 -3.40
N GLU A 66 2.24 -11.52 -2.47
CA GLU A 66 1.33 -12.61 -2.11
C GLU A 66 -0.07 -12.47 -2.72
N ALA A 67 -0.54 -11.22 -2.88
CA ALA A 67 -1.84 -10.92 -3.48
C ALA A 67 -1.68 -10.25 -4.84
N GLY A 68 -2.33 -10.77 -5.85
CA GLY A 68 -2.35 -10.15 -7.19
C GLY A 68 -3.12 -8.83 -7.22
N ARG A 69 -4.00 -8.59 -6.24
CA ARG A 69 -4.83 -7.40 -6.15
C ARG A 69 -4.76 -6.76 -4.80
N ILE A 70 -4.73 -5.44 -4.85
CA ILE A 70 -4.66 -4.61 -3.66
C ILE A 70 -5.83 -3.63 -3.66
N VAL A 71 -6.53 -3.52 -2.54
CA VAL A 71 -7.43 -2.41 -2.25
C VAL A 71 -6.75 -1.49 -1.26
N LEU A 72 -6.53 -0.25 -1.65
CA LEU A 72 -6.04 0.79 -0.77
C LEU A 72 -7.23 1.50 -0.12
N ASP A 73 -7.43 1.27 1.16
CA ASP A 73 -8.54 1.85 1.92
C ASP A 73 -8.14 3.19 2.52
N LEU A 74 -8.56 4.26 1.88
CA LEU A 74 -8.33 5.65 2.28
C LEU A 74 -9.57 6.32 2.89
N ARG A 75 -10.57 5.56 3.32
CA ARG A 75 -11.82 6.13 3.84
C ARG A 75 -11.63 6.96 5.11
N GLU A 76 -10.64 6.63 5.91
CA GLU A 76 -10.30 7.37 7.14
C GLU A 76 -9.13 8.37 6.95
N VAL A 77 -8.75 8.66 5.72
CA VAL A 77 -7.74 9.64 5.40
C VAL A 77 -8.37 11.03 5.36
N THR A 78 -7.74 11.98 6.05
CA THR A 78 -8.22 13.36 6.20
C THR A 78 -7.49 14.32 5.27
N HIS A 79 -6.23 14.07 4.99
CA HIS A 79 -5.41 14.87 4.08
C HIS A 79 -4.50 13.99 3.24
N LEU A 80 -4.25 14.40 2.01
CA LEU A 80 -3.34 13.74 1.08
C LEU A 80 -2.45 14.78 0.42
N ASP A 81 -1.14 14.58 0.52
CA ASP A 81 -0.18 15.39 -0.23
C ASP A 81 -0.31 15.09 -1.74
N TYR A 82 -0.52 16.13 -2.53
CA TYR A 82 -0.68 16.04 -3.97
C TYR A 82 0.50 15.31 -4.65
N SER A 83 1.72 15.54 -4.16
CA SER A 83 2.92 14.90 -4.72
C SER A 83 2.94 13.38 -4.56
N GLY A 84 2.24 12.86 -3.54
CA GLY A 84 2.18 11.42 -3.28
C GLY A 84 1.30 10.64 -4.25
N VAL A 85 0.43 11.30 -5.00
CA VAL A 85 -0.45 10.62 -5.95
C VAL A 85 0.33 9.96 -7.09
N SER A 86 1.43 10.55 -7.52
CA SER A 86 2.31 9.97 -8.55
C SER A 86 2.89 8.61 -8.13
N GLU A 87 3.20 8.44 -6.86
CA GLU A 87 3.68 7.16 -6.31
C GLU A 87 2.58 6.08 -6.38
N ILE A 88 1.35 6.45 -6.04
CA ILE A 88 0.20 5.54 -6.10
C ILE A 88 -0.07 5.12 -7.55
N VAL A 89 -0.01 6.06 -8.49
CA VAL A 89 -0.17 5.79 -9.93
C VAL A 89 0.94 4.86 -10.44
N ALA A 90 2.19 5.13 -10.08
CA ALA A 90 3.32 4.31 -10.47
C ALA A 90 3.17 2.86 -9.95
N ARG A 91 2.75 2.72 -8.71
CA ARG A 91 2.50 1.40 -8.11
C ARG A 91 1.38 0.65 -8.81
N ARG A 92 0.30 1.33 -9.18
CA ARG A 92 -0.79 0.71 -9.94
C ARG A 92 -0.33 0.22 -11.31
N ARG A 93 0.43 1.03 -12.04
CA ARG A 93 1.00 0.64 -13.34
C ARG A 93 1.86 -0.62 -13.23
N GLU A 94 2.68 -0.70 -12.19
CA GLU A 94 3.52 -1.86 -11.92
C GLU A 94 2.69 -3.13 -11.65
N LEU A 95 1.63 -3.01 -10.86
CA LEU A 95 0.71 -4.13 -10.60
C LEU A 95 -0.02 -4.57 -11.86
N LEU A 96 -0.53 -3.63 -12.65
CA LEU A 96 -1.19 -3.92 -13.92
C LEU A 96 -0.26 -4.65 -14.90
N ALA A 97 1.01 -4.27 -14.96
CA ALA A 97 2.02 -4.93 -15.81
C ALA A 97 2.25 -6.41 -15.42
N ARG A 98 1.95 -6.77 -14.17
CA ARG A 98 2.05 -8.14 -13.65
C ARG A 98 0.71 -8.89 -13.62
N GLY A 99 -0.33 -8.33 -14.24
CA GLY A 99 -1.68 -8.92 -14.26
C GLY A 99 -2.49 -8.71 -13.00
N GLY A 100 -2.01 -7.86 -12.06
CA GLY A 100 -2.71 -7.44 -10.86
C GLY A 100 -3.46 -6.13 -11.05
N ASP A 101 -3.92 -5.52 -9.96
CA ASP A 101 -4.49 -4.18 -9.96
C ASP A 101 -4.43 -3.55 -8.57
N LEU A 102 -4.51 -2.22 -8.52
CA LEU A 102 -4.65 -1.42 -7.32
C LEU A 102 -5.93 -0.61 -7.41
N LEU A 103 -6.87 -0.88 -6.51
CA LEU A 103 -8.15 -0.18 -6.41
C LEU A 103 -8.14 0.70 -5.16
N ILE A 104 -8.88 1.78 -5.15
CA ILE A 104 -8.89 2.74 -4.05
C ILE A 104 -10.31 2.93 -3.53
N ALA A 105 -10.50 2.74 -2.22
CA ALA A 105 -11.71 3.14 -1.51
C ALA A 105 -11.48 4.48 -0.82
N VAL A 106 -12.27 5.50 -1.14
CA VAL A 106 -12.14 6.85 -0.60
C VAL A 106 -13.51 7.48 -0.38
N GLN A 107 -13.74 8.09 0.80
CA GLN A 107 -14.99 8.76 1.13
C GLN A 107 -14.86 10.27 1.23
N ASN A 108 -13.72 10.77 1.68
CA ASN A 108 -13.48 12.19 1.83
C ASN A 108 -13.45 12.88 0.44
N PRO A 109 -14.36 13.84 0.15
CA PRO A 109 -14.38 14.53 -1.13
C PRO A 109 -13.10 15.27 -1.46
N TYR A 110 -12.45 15.84 -0.46
CA TYR A 110 -11.18 16.55 -0.63
C TYR A 110 -10.07 15.60 -1.13
N VAL A 111 -9.91 14.45 -0.46
CA VAL A 111 -8.95 13.42 -0.86
C VAL A 111 -9.30 12.85 -2.24
N SER A 112 -10.58 12.57 -2.49
CA SER A 112 -11.06 12.10 -3.79
C SER A 112 -10.75 13.09 -4.91
N ASN A 113 -10.94 14.38 -4.68
CA ASN A 113 -10.64 15.41 -5.68
C ASN A 113 -9.15 15.51 -5.99
N ILE A 114 -8.28 15.38 -4.97
CA ILE A 114 -6.83 15.34 -5.19
C ILE A 114 -6.43 14.12 -6.02
N LEU A 115 -6.96 12.95 -5.70
CA LEU A 115 -6.70 11.72 -6.46
C LEU A 115 -7.16 11.85 -7.91
N LYS A 116 -8.32 12.42 -8.16
CA LYS A 116 -8.84 12.64 -9.51
C LYS A 116 -8.02 13.67 -10.28
N ALA A 117 -7.64 14.78 -9.63
CA ALA A 117 -6.88 15.84 -10.27
C ALA A 117 -5.46 15.41 -10.64
N ALA A 118 -4.78 14.67 -9.76
CA ALA A 118 -3.39 14.25 -9.95
C ALA A 118 -3.26 12.90 -10.64
N GLY A 119 -4.19 11.97 -10.41
CA GLY A 119 -4.14 10.61 -10.95
C GLY A 119 -4.95 10.42 -12.24
N GLY A 120 -5.92 11.31 -12.50
CA GLY A 120 -6.75 11.24 -13.68
C GLY A 120 -7.46 9.90 -13.86
N SER A 121 -7.50 9.41 -15.08
CA SER A 121 -8.10 8.13 -15.45
C SER A 121 -7.25 6.92 -15.04
N GLU A 122 -6.06 7.12 -14.52
CA GLU A 122 -5.15 6.03 -14.11
C GLU A 122 -5.51 5.41 -12.76
N LEU A 123 -6.38 6.05 -11.99
CA LEU A 123 -6.85 5.52 -10.71
C LEU A 123 -8.32 5.14 -10.80
N VAL A 124 -8.68 4.03 -10.15
CA VAL A 124 -10.06 3.57 -10.02
C VAL A 124 -10.49 3.77 -8.58
N LEU A 125 -11.46 4.68 -8.38
CA LEU A 125 -11.93 5.11 -7.08
C LEU A 125 -13.32 4.55 -6.79
N PHE A 126 -13.53 4.07 -5.55
CA PHE A 126 -14.79 3.59 -5.02
C PHE A 126 -15.13 4.36 -3.74
N ARG A 127 -16.41 4.59 -3.47
CA ARG A 127 -16.85 5.21 -2.22
C ARG A 127 -16.82 4.25 -1.04
N GLY A 128 -17.16 2.99 -1.28
CA GLY A 128 -17.24 1.95 -0.28
C GLY A 128 -16.09 0.95 -0.37
N LEU A 129 -15.69 0.41 0.78
CA LEU A 129 -14.71 -0.67 0.82
C LEU A 129 -15.28 -1.94 0.16
N GLU A 130 -16.55 -2.23 0.41
CA GLU A 130 -17.25 -3.38 -0.16
C GLU A 130 -17.26 -3.35 -1.68
N GLU A 131 -17.57 -2.19 -2.28
CA GLU A 131 -17.54 -2.02 -3.73
C GLU A 131 -16.15 -2.26 -4.30
N ALA A 132 -15.12 -1.71 -3.64
CA ALA A 132 -13.73 -1.89 -4.05
C ALA A 132 -13.27 -3.34 -3.93
N THR A 133 -13.61 -4.02 -2.85
CA THR A 133 -13.26 -5.43 -2.63
C THR A 133 -14.00 -6.35 -3.59
N CYS A 134 -15.27 -6.12 -3.84
CA CYS A 134 -16.05 -6.87 -4.84
C CYS A 134 -15.49 -6.68 -6.25
N ALA A 135 -15.13 -5.45 -6.63
CA ALA A 135 -14.49 -5.18 -7.91
C ALA A 135 -13.11 -5.85 -8.04
N GLY A 136 -12.34 -5.87 -6.95
CA GLY A 136 -11.07 -6.60 -6.86
C GLY A 136 -11.23 -8.10 -7.01
N ALA A 137 -12.20 -8.70 -6.32
CA ALA A 137 -12.51 -10.11 -6.40
C ALA A 137 -13.03 -10.52 -7.79
N ALA A 138 -13.95 -9.74 -8.38
CA ALA A 138 -14.54 -10.04 -9.68
C ALA A 138 -13.51 -10.08 -10.82
N ARG A 139 -12.56 -9.17 -10.80
CA ARG A 139 -11.43 -9.17 -11.77
C ARG A 139 -10.52 -10.38 -11.63
N GLY A 140 -10.58 -11.10 -10.47
CA GLY A 140 -9.80 -12.29 -10.18
C GLY A 140 -10.25 -13.54 -10.90
N HIS A 141 -11.51 -13.65 -11.13
CA HIS A 141 -12.06 -14.82 -11.81
C HIS A 141 -11.75 -14.84 -13.30
N HIS A 142 -11.48 -13.69 -13.92
CA HIS A 142 -11.13 -13.60 -15.34
C HIS A 142 -9.67 -13.93 -15.64
N ALA A 143 -8.76 -13.77 -14.67
CA ALA A 143 -7.34 -14.06 -14.86
C ALA A 143 -7.00 -15.55 -14.66
N MET A 144 -7.90 -16.37 -14.15
CA MET A 144 -7.70 -17.78 -13.88
C MET A 144 -8.21 -18.73 -15.00
N VAL A 145 -8.63 -18.20 -16.13
CA VAL A 145 -8.79 -19.05 -17.31
C VAL A 145 -7.40 -19.26 -17.91
N SER A 146 -6.69 -20.21 -17.33
CA SER A 146 -5.39 -20.64 -17.86
C SER A 146 -5.55 -20.99 -19.34
N PRO A 147 -4.72 -20.45 -20.23
CA PRO A 147 -4.77 -20.79 -21.66
C PRO A 147 -4.57 -22.29 -21.92
N ALA A 148 -4.09 -23.04 -20.96
CA ALA A 148 -3.98 -24.49 -21.03
C ALA A 148 -5.34 -25.23 -21.07
N ARG A 149 -6.42 -24.65 -20.53
CA ARG A 149 -7.75 -25.25 -20.60
C ARG A 149 -8.48 -25.05 -21.92
N VAL A 150 -8.11 -24.00 -22.66
CA VAL A 150 -8.69 -23.73 -23.98
C VAL A 150 -8.16 -24.72 -25.03
N ARG A 151 -6.97 -25.28 -24.79
CA ARG A 151 -6.37 -26.25 -25.74
C ARG A 151 -6.98 -27.66 -25.69
N MET A 152 -7.67 -28.01 -24.59
CA MET A 152 -8.32 -29.32 -24.46
C MET A 152 -9.76 -29.38 -25.00
N MET A 153 -10.37 -28.24 -25.32
CA MET A 153 -11.73 -28.20 -25.90
C MET A 153 -11.76 -28.10 -27.43
N ARG A 154 -10.61 -28.18 -28.10
CA ARG A 154 -10.53 -28.26 -29.55
C ARG A 154 -10.14 -29.69 -29.97
N LYS A 155 -11.08 -30.58 -29.80
CA LYS A 155 -11.13 -31.80 -30.60
C LYS A 155 -12.54 -32.00 -31.13
#